data_acd3f1eacbe39d74f4f1f2dc05c63d50
#
_entry.id   acd3f1eacbe39d74f4f1f2dc05c63d50
#
_cell.length_a   1.000
_cell.length_b   1.000
_cell.length_c   1.000
_cell.angle_alpha   90.00
_cell.angle_beta   90.00
_cell.angle_gamma   90.00
#
_symmetry.space_group_name_H-M   'P 1'
#
loop_
_entity.id
_entity.type
_entity.pdbx_description
1 polymer ?
#
loop_
_entity_poly.entity_id
_entity_poly.type
_entity_poly.pdbx_seq_one_letter_code
_entity_poly.pdbx_strand_id
1 'polypeptide(L)'
;MANVFQTVTVALGNSAAAVVYTCPGSTTAIVVHCQVANVDGTNSADLSMDINDGSVVAALVSTLAVPADTAVNPIGGKAVLEAADQLRAWASAAGDLELTLGILEIS
;
A
#
# COMPACT_ATOMS: atom_id res chain seq x y z
N MET A 1 -11.16 22.77 8.45
CA MET A 1 -10.60 21.77 7.51
C MET A 1 -9.09 21.80 7.63
N ALA A 2 -8.47 20.65 7.81
CA ALA A 2 -7.04 20.55 7.97
C ALA A 2 -6.46 19.64 6.89
N ASN A 3 -5.29 20.02 6.37
CA ASN A 3 -4.53 19.18 5.45
C ASN A 3 -3.29 18.71 6.20
N VAL A 4 -3.12 17.38 6.27
CA VAL A 4 -2.01 16.76 6.99
C VAL A 4 -1.32 15.79 6.04
N PHE A 5 -0.01 15.94 5.90
CA PHE A 5 0.81 14.96 5.18
C PHE A 5 1.33 13.93 6.17
N GLN A 6 1.28 12.66 5.76
CA GLN A 6 1.78 11.54 6.57
C GLN A 6 2.64 10.62 5.73
N THR A 7 3.58 9.96 6.40
CA THR A 7 4.36 8.87 5.82
C THR A 7 4.00 7.59 6.55
N VAL A 8 3.73 6.53 5.79
CA VAL A 8 3.51 5.18 6.33
C VAL A 8 4.58 4.27 5.78
N THR A 9 5.27 3.56 6.66
CA THR A 9 6.30 2.59 6.27
C THR A 9 5.98 1.26 6.92
N VAL A 10 5.99 0.19 6.13
CA VAL A 10 5.62 -1.15 6.59
C VAL A 10 6.52 -2.19 5.94
N ALA A 11 7.09 -3.09 6.75
CA ALA A 11 7.66 -4.33 6.23
C ALA A 11 6.50 -5.30 6.03
N LEU A 12 6.26 -5.71 4.78
CA LEU A 12 5.07 -6.50 4.47
C LEU A 12 5.20 -7.93 4.97
N GLY A 13 4.14 -8.42 5.58
CA GLY A 13 4.02 -9.82 5.93
C GLY A 13 3.45 -10.64 4.77
N ASN A 14 3.33 -11.94 4.97
CA ASN A 14 2.80 -12.86 3.96
C ASN A 14 1.36 -13.31 4.24
N SER A 15 0.67 -12.63 5.15
CA SER A 15 -0.74 -12.91 5.43
C SER A 15 -1.62 -12.05 4.53
N ALA A 16 -2.43 -12.71 3.70
CA ALA A 16 -3.28 -12.02 2.75
C ALA A 16 -4.24 -11.06 3.45
N ALA A 17 -4.46 -9.92 2.78
CA ALA A 17 -5.39 -8.87 3.13
C ALA A 17 -4.99 -8.09 4.38
N ALA A 18 -3.69 -7.98 4.68
CA ALA A 18 -3.23 -7.17 5.79
C ALA A 18 -3.45 -5.68 5.52
N VAL A 19 -4.09 -4.99 6.45
CA VAL A 19 -4.36 -3.55 6.33
C VAL A 19 -3.09 -2.77 6.64
N VAL A 20 -2.69 -1.88 5.72
CA VAL A 20 -1.53 -1.01 5.92
C VAL A 20 -1.93 0.42 6.19
N TYR A 21 -3.13 0.83 5.80
CA TYR A 21 -3.65 2.16 6.07
C TYR A 21 -5.18 2.14 6.04
N THR A 22 -5.81 2.84 6.99
CA THR A 22 -7.25 3.06 7.01
C THR A 22 -7.51 4.56 6.99
N CYS A 23 -8.32 5.01 6.04
CA CYS A 23 -8.68 6.42 5.97
C CYS A 23 -9.58 6.78 7.17
N PRO A 24 -9.22 7.81 7.96
CA PRO A 24 -10.03 8.20 9.12
C PRO A 24 -11.44 8.64 8.72
N GLY A 25 -12.35 8.59 9.69
CA GLY A 25 -13.69 9.12 9.48
C GLY A 25 -13.68 10.61 9.20
N SER A 26 -14.63 11.08 8.41
CA SER A 26 -14.77 12.49 8.01
C SER A 26 -13.52 13.03 7.31
N THR A 27 -12.77 12.15 6.62
CA THR A 27 -11.51 12.50 5.99
C THR A 27 -11.48 11.91 4.58
N THR A 28 -10.84 12.63 3.68
CA THR A 28 -10.43 12.08 2.38
C THR A 28 -8.92 11.97 2.38
N ALA A 29 -8.40 10.81 2.01
CA ALA A 29 -6.97 10.59 1.94
C ALA A 29 -6.54 10.41 0.49
N ILE A 30 -5.46 11.07 0.11
CA ILE A 30 -4.87 10.93 -1.22
C ILE A 30 -3.50 10.31 -1.06
N VAL A 31 -3.30 9.13 -1.65
CA VAL A 31 -1.99 8.51 -1.69
C VAL A 31 -1.22 9.20 -2.81
N VAL A 32 -0.27 10.04 -2.44
CA VAL A 32 0.51 10.85 -3.39
C VAL A 32 1.81 10.17 -3.77
N HIS A 33 2.22 9.17 -3.02
CA HIS A 33 3.43 8.40 -3.27
C HIS A 33 3.24 6.97 -2.76
N CYS A 34 3.68 6.00 -3.55
CA CYS A 34 3.70 4.60 -3.13
C CYS A 34 4.91 3.93 -3.77
N GLN A 35 5.72 3.31 -2.93
CA GLN A 35 6.87 2.56 -3.41
C GLN A 35 7.00 1.29 -2.61
N VAL A 36 7.24 0.17 -3.30
CA VAL A 36 7.53 -1.11 -2.66
C VAL A 36 8.90 -1.55 -3.13
N ALA A 37 9.81 -1.72 -2.17
CA ALA A 37 11.18 -2.13 -2.44
C ALA A 37 11.37 -3.57 -1.97
N ASN A 38 12.01 -4.38 -2.81
CA ASN A 38 12.46 -5.71 -2.41
C ASN A 38 13.86 -5.56 -1.83
N VAL A 39 14.00 -5.85 -0.55
CA VAL A 39 15.26 -5.72 0.17
C VAL A 39 16.03 -7.04 0.25
N ASP A 40 15.47 -8.11 -0.31
CA ASP A 40 16.19 -9.37 -0.46
C ASP A 40 17.13 -9.28 -1.66
N GLY A 41 18.39 -9.53 -1.45
CA GLY A 41 19.40 -9.44 -2.51
C GLY A 41 19.46 -10.65 -3.44
N THR A 42 18.63 -11.67 -3.21
CA THR A 42 18.72 -12.94 -3.92
C THR A 42 17.39 -13.36 -4.55
N ASN A 43 16.27 -13.19 -3.83
CA ASN A 43 14.99 -13.74 -4.23
C ASN A 43 14.01 -12.64 -4.62
N SER A 44 13.23 -12.89 -5.67
CA SER A 44 12.06 -12.05 -5.96
C SER A 44 10.93 -12.41 -4.99
N ALA A 45 9.99 -11.48 -4.83
CA ALA A 45 8.77 -11.71 -4.06
C ALA A 45 7.60 -11.10 -4.82
N ASP A 46 6.42 -11.68 -4.65
CA ASP A 46 5.21 -11.19 -5.30
C ASP A 46 4.47 -10.24 -4.37
N LEU A 47 4.02 -9.12 -4.94
CA LEU A 47 3.28 -8.09 -4.24
C LEU A 47 1.81 -8.17 -4.61
N SER A 48 0.93 -8.08 -3.61
CA SER A 48 -0.50 -7.88 -3.82
C SER A 48 -0.96 -6.69 -3.01
N MET A 49 -1.75 -5.82 -3.63
CA MET A 49 -2.35 -4.65 -2.99
C MET A 49 -3.78 -4.48 -3.48
N ASP A 50 -4.65 -4.05 -2.58
CA ASP A 50 -6.03 -3.73 -2.94
C ASP A 50 -6.58 -2.60 -2.07
N ILE A 51 -7.73 -2.07 -2.49
CA ILE A 51 -8.52 -1.14 -1.70
C ILE A 51 -9.84 -1.82 -1.36
N ASN A 52 -10.17 -1.80 -0.07
CA ASN A 52 -11.42 -2.34 0.45
C ASN A 52 -12.26 -1.18 0.98
N ASP A 53 -13.44 -0.95 0.37
CA ASP A 53 -14.35 0.11 0.80
C ASP A 53 -15.45 -0.38 1.74
N GLY A 54 -15.36 -1.64 2.18
CA GLY A 54 -16.36 -2.26 3.05
C GLY A 54 -17.39 -3.08 2.29
N SER A 55 -17.54 -2.84 1.00
CA SER A 55 -18.48 -3.57 0.14
C SER A 55 -17.76 -4.25 -1.02
N VAL A 56 -16.81 -3.57 -1.61
CA VAL A 56 -16.06 -4.04 -2.78
C VAL A 56 -14.58 -3.99 -2.48
N VAL A 57 -13.88 -5.03 -2.91
CA VAL A 57 -12.42 -5.08 -2.89
C VAL A 57 -11.93 -4.96 -4.33
N ALA A 58 -11.15 -3.93 -4.60
CA ALA A 58 -10.57 -3.71 -5.92
C ALA A 58 -9.06 -3.91 -5.85
N ALA A 59 -8.54 -4.83 -6.64
CA ALA A 59 -7.10 -5.08 -6.69
C ALA A 59 -6.40 -3.92 -7.39
N LEU A 60 -5.33 -3.42 -6.79
CA LEU A 60 -4.39 -2.52 -7.45
C LEU A 60 -3.36 -3.32 -8.21
N VAL A 61 -2.78 -4.33 -7.58
CA VAL A 61 -1.94 -5.34 -8.22
C VAL A 61 -2.20 -6.68 -7.55
N SER A 62 -2.06 -7.75 -8.32
CA SER A 62 -2.22 -9.11 -7.83
C SER A 62 -1.01 -9.92 -8.24
N THR A 63 -0.24 -10.39 -7.26
CA THR A 63 0.97 -11.19 -7.47
C THR A 63 1.94 -10.56 -8.47
N LEU A 64 2.19 -9.26 -8.32
CA LEU A 64 3.19 -8.56 -9.12
C LEU A 64 4.58 -8.97 -8.66
N ALA A 65 5.36 -9.54 -9.55
CA ALA A 65 6.73 -9.95 -9.21
C ALA A 65 7.61 -8.71 -9.02
N VAL A 66 8.26 -8.62 -7.85
CA VAL A 66 9.24 -7.59 -7.55
C VAL A 66 10.59 -8.27 -7.47
N PRO A 67 11.45 -8.09 -8.47
CA PRO A 67 12.76 -8.74 -8.47
C PRO A 67 13.62 -8.30 -7.29
N ALA A 68 14.60 -9.13 -6.96
CA ALA A 68 15.56 -8.82 -5.89
C ALA A 68 16.22 -7.45 -6.13
N ASP A 69 16.43 -6.70 -5.05
CA ASP A 69 17.08 -5.38 -5.07
C ASP A 69 16.41 -4.35 -5.99
N THR A 70 15.10 -4.48 -6.22
CA THR A 70 14.32 -3.63 -7.13
C THR A 70 13.18 -2.99 -6.37
N ALA A 71 12.68 -1.86 -6.87
CA ALA A 71 11.50 -1.19 -6.34
C ALA A 71 10.49 -0.95 -7.45
N VAL A 72 9.21 -0.97 -7.08
CA VAL A 72 8.10 -0.71 -8.00
C VAL A 72 7.15 0.30 -7.40
N ASN A 73 6.43 1.01 -8.27
CA ASN A 73 5.31 1.86 -7.87
C ASN A 73 4.01 1.20 -8.33
N PRO A 74 3.31 0.49 -7.44
CA PRO A 74 2.14 -0.31 -7.86
C PRO A 74 0.89 0.51 -8.11
N ILE A 75 0.86 1.78 -7.71
CA ILE A 75 -0.33 2.61 -7.89
C ILE A 75 -0.28 3.36 -9.23
N GLY A 76 0.90 3.75 -9.67
CA GLY A 76 1.05 4.39 -10.98
C GLY A 76 0.46 5.78 -11.10
N GLY A 77 0.27 6.46 -10.00
CA GLY A 77 -0.32 7.79 -9.93
C GLY A 77 -0.80 8.05 -8.52
N LYS A 78 -1.95 8.70 -8.40
CA LYS A 78 -2.55 8.99 -7.10
C LYS A 78 -3.76 8.09 -6.89
N ALA A 79 -3.97 7.68 -5.65
CA ALA A 79 -5.18 6.94 -5.25
C ALA A 79 -5.93 7.73 -4.20
N VAL A 80 -7.25 7.76 -4.32
CA VAL A 80 -8.11 8.48 -3.39
C VAL A 80 -8.84 7.46 -2.51
N LEU A 81 -8.78 7.67 -1.20
CA LEU A 81 -9.49 6.88 -0.22
C LEU A 81 -10.52 7.76 0.47
N GLU A 82 -11.76 7.29 0.54
CA GLU A 82 -12.81 7.94 1.29
C GLU A 82 -12.83 7.43 2.72
N ALA A 83 -13.62 8.06 3.58
CA ALA A 83 -13.68 7.69 5.00
C ALA A 83 -13.91 6.19 5.18
N ALA A 84 -13.11 5.57 6.03
CA ALA A 84 -13.13 4.15 6.38
C ALA A 84 -12.61 3.19 5.30
N ASP A 85 -12.24 3.68 4.12
CA ASP A 85 -11.60 2.84 3.11
C ASP A 85 -10.25 2.34 3.61
N GLN A 86 -9.92 1.10 3.27
CA GLN A 86 -8.69 0.46 3.69
C GLN A 86 -7.78 0.19 2.49
N LEU A 87 -6.50 0.51 2.65
CA LEU A 87 -5.46 0.07 1.72
C LEU A 87 -4.79 -1.15 2.35
N ARG A 88 -4.76 -2.25 1.61
CA ARG A 88 -4.20 -3.51 2.08
C ARG A 88 -3.06 -3.92 1.18
N ALA A 89 -2.04 -4.55 1.77
CA ALA A 89 -0.88 -5.02 1.02
C ALA A 89 -0.23 -6.20 1.72
N TRP A 90 0.26 -7.14 0.93
CA TRP A 90 0.99 -8.29 1.46
C TRP A 90 1.95 -8.82 0.39
N ALA A 91 2.89 -9.63 0.84
CA ALA A 91 3.92 -10.20 -0.01
C ALA A 91 3.84 -11.73 0.01
N SER A 92 4.46 -12.38 -0.96
CA SER A 92 4.58 -13.83 -0.97
C SER A 92 5.58 -14.36 0.06
N ALA A 93 6.48 -13.49 0.54
CA ALA A 93 7.46 -13.84 1.56
C ALA A 93 7.54 -12.72 2.59
N ALA A 94 7.50 -13.08 3.87
CA ALA A 94 7.52 -12.09 4.96
C ALA A 94 8.88 -11.40 5.03
N GLY A 95 8.86 -10.06 5.12
CA GLY A 95 10.04 -9.25 5.35
C GLY A 95 10.86 -8.90 4.12
N ASP A 96 10.53 -9.45 2.95
CA ASP A 96 11.28 -9.16 1.71
C ASP A 96 10.87 -7.84 1.08
N LEU A 97 9.61 -7.44 1.21
CA LEU A 97 9.10 -6.22 0.61
C LEU A 97 8.84 -5.16 1.68
N GLU A 98 9.32 -3.94 1.43
CA GLU A 98 9.08 -2.79 2.29
C GLU A 98 8.28 -1.75 1.53
N LEU A 99 7.15 -1.33 2.14
CA LEU A 99 6.21 -0.38 1.57
C LEU A 99 6.41 1.00 2.18
N THR A 100 6.46 2.01 1.33
CA THR A 100 6.45 3.42 1.75
C THR A 100 5.31 4.15 1.07
N LEU A 101 4.46 4.78 1.88
CA LEU A 101 3.35 5.61 1.40
C LEU A 101 3.54 7.05 1.83
N GLY A 102 3.27 7.97 0.92
CA GLY A 102 3.04 9.36 1.27
C GLY A 102 1.56 9.65 1.10
N ILE A 103 0.93 10.20 2.13
CA ILE A 103 -0.52 10.39 2.16
C ILE A 103 -0.83 11.82 2.57
N LEU A 104 -1.76 12.45 1.83
CA LEU A 104 -2.36 13.73 2.22
C LEU A 104 -3.76 13.46 2.75
N GLU A 105 -4.01 13.82 4.00
CA GLU A 105 -5.34 13.72 4.60
C GLU A 105 -5.98 15.10 4.63
N ILE A 106 -7.20 15.16 4.11
CA ILE A 106 -8.02 16.38 4.04
C ILE A 106 -9.27 16.16 4.87
N SER A 107 -9.41 16.91 5.93
CA SER A 107 -10.56 16.76 6.83
C SER A 107 -11.40 18.03 6.93
#